data_95460f57bae725117d3d188c8ba3afdf
#
_entry.id   95460f57bae725117d3d188c8ba3afdf
#
_cell.length_a   1.000
_cell.length_b   1.000
_cell.length_c   1.000
_cell.angle_alpha   90.00
_cell.angle_beta   90.00
_cell.angle_gamma   90.00
#
_symmetry.space_group_name_H-M   'P 1'
#
loop_
_entity.id
_entity.type
_entity.pdbx_description
1 polymer ?
#
loop_
_entity_poly.entity_id
_entity_poly.type
_entity_poly.pdbx_seq_one_letter_code
_entity_poly.pdbx_strand_id
1 'polypeptide(L)'
;MTAFAPLTRRRVGTLALACAAVAAAAAGPALAQEVVKIGYSGPLSGGAAQYGKNVLDGMQMAVSEINAAAPEIGGKKVKIEIVPLDDKYNPSETAINAQRLVQQHKTAAILVPHSGGIFALQTTNERSNFIVLAYSSVPQITNRGNKLTLRIPPEFTSYIDPFSKYVMGRFGKKVALVGADHDYAKAWVAAFKPGWEKLGGTVVAENAMSYNRATDFYSGVSKALAEKPDVLFVGGASEPTALVVKQARELGFKGGFVVMDQAKLDEMARVVGGYAPLEGAIGVMPVSEDTKPENKAFVERFGKVYPGRIPGSEAQWNYTAVHATVKAMQLAGSASDTKAIHAKLDEAYKSLRPDVNPGGVKGVDERGGTLTTERGAAVRDGKIEAVMTVANK
;
A
#
# COMPACT_ATOMS: atom_id res chain seq x y z
N MET A 1 -53.12 -58.73 42.82
CA MET A 1 -53.44 -58.41 41.42
C MET A 1 -53.79 -56.91 41.39
N THR A 2 -52.77 -56.11 41.05
CA THR A 2 -52.87 -54.62 40.94
C THR A 2 -52.81 -54.27 39.46
N ALA A 3 -53.87 -53.70 38.97
CA ALA A 3 -54.05 -53.28 37.56
C ALA A 3 -53.33 -51.99 37.29
N PHE A 4 -52.44 -52.00 36.26
CA PHE A 4 -51.84 -50.82 35.67
C PHE A 4 -52.80 -50.15 34.68
N ALA A 5 -53.09 -48.87 34.90
CA ALA A 5 -53.88 -48.05 33.97
C ALA A 5 -52.95 -47.54 32.84
N PRO A 6 -53.40 -47.51 31.55
CA PRO A 6 -52.57 -47.04 30.47
C PRO A 6 -52.54 -45.50 30.40
N LEU A 7 -51.33 -44.92 30.38
CA LEU A 7 -51.09 -43.51 30.12
C LEU A 7 -51.53 -43.14 28.68
N THR A 8 -52.49 -42.25 28.57
CA THR A 8 -53.09 -41.83 27.30
C THR A 8 -52.10 -41.02 26.43
N ARG A 9 -51.99 -41.38 25.17
CA ARG A 9 -51.15 -40.79 24.08
C ARG A 9 -51.30 -39.25 23.92
N ARG A 10 -52.34 -38.63 24.51
CA ARG A 10 -52.60 -37.17 24.44
C ARG A 10 -51.67 -36.31 25.32
N ARG A 11 -51.12 -36.82 26.42
CA ARG A 11 -50.24 -36.04 27.30
C ARG A 11 -48.78 -35.99 26.86
N VAL A 12 -48.33 -36.90 26.02
CA VAL A 12 -46.96 -36.88 25.47
C VAL A 12 -46.84 -35.84 24.33
N GLY A 13 -47.91 -35.62 23.55
CA GLY A 13 -47.90 -34.64 22.45
C GLY A 13 -47.82 -33.17 22.92
N THR A 14 -48.48 -32.86 24.08
CA THR A 14 -48.45 -31.49 24.61
C THR A 14 -47.13 -31.11 25.26
N LEU A 15 -46.39 -32.05 25.87
CA LEU A 15 -45.07 -31.76 26.39
C LEU A 15 -44.04 -31.56 25.27
N ALA A 16 -44.13 -32.33 24.16
CA ALA A 16 -43.23 -32.18 23.01
C ALA A 16 -43.42 -30.84 22.27
N LEU A 17 -44.66 -30.33 22.15
CA LEU A 17 -44.96 -29.01 21.57
C LEU A 17 -44.48 -27.87 22.47
N ALA A 18 -44.60 -28.00 23.81
CA ALA A 18 -44.13 -26.98 24.76
C ALA A 18 -42.57 -26.85 24.74
N CYS A 19 -41.83 -27.97 24.64
CA CYS A 19 -40.37 -27.94 24.52
C CYS A 19 -39.90 -27.37 23.18
N ALA A 20 -40.61 -27.62 22.07
CA ALA A 20 -40.29 -27.04 20.76
C ALA A 20 -40.54 -25.51 20.71
N ALA A 21 -41.60 -25.02 21.38
CA ALA A 21 -41.91 -23.60 21.48
C ALA A 21 -40.90 -22.82 22.35
N VAL A 22 -40.39 -23.43 23.42
CA VAL A 22 -39.34 -22.83 24.29
C VAL A 22 -37.99 -22.83 23.56
N ALA A 23 -37.62 -23.85 22.76
CA ALA A 23 -36.42 -23.87 21.95
C ALA A 23 -36.47 -22.82 20.80
N ALA A 24 -37.62 -22.57 20.20
CA ALA A 24 -37.79 -21.55 19.17
C ALA A 24 -37.78 -20.11 19.74
N ALA A 25 -38.18 -19.92 20.99
CA ALA A 25 -38.15 -18.61 21.67
C ALA A 25 -36.75 -18.27 22.20
N ALA A 26 -35.87 -19.28 22.39
CA ALA A 26 -34.47 -19.09 22.77
C ALA A 26 -33.53 -18.80 21.54
N ALA A 27 -33.99 -19.06 20.32
CA ALA A 27 -33.35 -18.57 19.10
C ALA A 27 -33.74 -17.11 18.88
N GLY A 28 -33.21 -16.20 19.70
CA GLY A 28 -33.29 -14.76 19.41
C GLY A 28 -32.84 -14.52 17.97
N PRO A 29 -33.36 -13.49 17.28
CA PRO A 29 -32.89 -13.17 15.93
C PRO A 29 -31.38 -13.06 15.99
N ALA A 30 -30.68 -13.94 15.29
CA ALA A 30 -29.28 -13.76 15.04
C ALA A 30 -29.19 -12.41 14.31
N LEU A 31 -28.89 -11.33 15.05
CA LEU A 31 -28.67 -10.02 14.47
C LEU A 31 -27.54 -10.21 13.46
N ALA A 32 -27.90 -10.17 12.19
CA ALA A 32 -26.90 -10.27 11.12
C ALA A 32 -25.85 -9.20 11.40
N GLN A 33 -24.62 -9.63 11.60
CA GLN A 33 -23.50 -8.73 11.88
C GLN A 33 -23.43 -7.68 10.77
N GLU A 34 -23.44 -6.41 11.11
CA GLU A 34 -23.37 -5.31 10.14
C GLU A 34 -22.03 -5.40 9.37
N VAL A 35 -22.09 -5.38 8.05
CA VAL A 35 -20.89 -5.45 7.21
C VAL A 35 -20.43 -4.04 6.84
N VAL A 36 -19.23 -3.69 7.28
CA VAL A 36 -18.55 -2.44 6.93
C VAL A 36 -17.54 -2.71 5.82
N LYS A 37 -17.69 -2.01 4.71
CA LYS A 37 -16.86 -2.23 3.52
C LYS A 37 -15.85 -1.11 3.33
N ILE A 38 -14.60 -1.49 3.06
CA ILE A 38 -13.53 -0.59 2.60
C ILE A 38 -13.28 -0.91 1.12
N GLY A 39 -13.30 0.11 0.27
CA GLY A 39 -13.05 -0.04 -1.16
C GLY A 39 -11.56 -0.13 -1.46
N TYR A 40 -11.24 -0.85 -2.51
CA TYR A 40 -9.93 -0.85 -3.16
C TYR A 40 -10.12 -0.63 -4.65
N SER A 41 -9.40 0.32 -5.24
CA SER A 41 -9.24 0.46 -6.69
C SER A 41 -7.75 0.58 -7.00
N GLY A 42 -7.21 -0.42 -7.66
CA GLY A 42 -5.79 -0.48 -7.98
C GLY A 42 -5.49 -1.56 -9.02
N PRO A 43 -4.25 -1.64 -9.54
CA PRO A 43 -3.91 -2.56 -10.60
C PRO A 43 -3.89 -4.01 -10.08
N LEU A 44 -4.75 -4.85 -10.62
CA LEU A 44 -4.75 -6.29 -10.38
C LEU A 44 -4.41 -7.07 -11.66
N SER A 45 -4.18 -6.35 -12.76
CA SER A 45 -3.73 -6.87 -14.05
C SER A 45 -2.66 -5.98 -14.69
N GLY A 46 -1.95 -6.47 -15.72
CA GLY A 46 -0.86 -5.76 -16.40
C GLY A 46 0.45 -5.72 -15.61
N GLY A 47 1.41 -4.91 -16.05
CA GLY A 47 2.78 -4.84 -15.49
C GLY A 47 2.88 -4.37 -14.03
N ALA A 48 1.82 -3.76 -13.48
CA ALA A 48 1.75 -3.36 -12.08
C ALA A 48 0.90 -4.32 -11.21
N ALA A 49 0.47 -5.47 -11.76
CA ALA A 49 -0.43 -6.39 -11.05
C ALA A 49 0.14 -6.87 -9.70
N GLN A 50 1.43 -7.24 -9.67
CA GLN A 50 2.06 -7.71 -8.43
C GLN A 50 2.10 -6.61 -7.37
N TYR A 51 2.40 -5.36 -7.76
CA TYR A 51 2.35 -4.20 -6.88
C TYR A 51 0.95 -4.02 -6.27
N GLY A 52 -0.10 -3.99 -7.10
CA GLY A 52 -1.48 -3.86 -6.61
C GLY A 52 -1.93 -5.03 -5.75
N LYS A 53 -1.47 -6.25 -6.08
CA LYS A 53 -1.74 -7.44 -5.28
C LYS A 53 -1.08 -7.39 -3.90
N ASN A 54 0.17 -6.91 -3.81
CA ASN A 54 0.85 -6.75 -2.52
C ASN A 54 0.10 -5.77 -1.60
N VAL A 55 -0.41 -4.65 -2.16
CA VAL A 55 -1.28 -3.72 -1.43
C VAL A 55 -2.52 -4.43 -0.89
N LEU A 56 -3.23 -5.15 -1.75
CA LEU A 56 -4.46 -5.85 -1.40
C LEU A 56 -4.24 -6.94 -0.35
N ASP A 57 -3.13 -7.69 -0.44
CA ASP A 57 -2.78 -8.71 0.55
C ASP A 57 -2.56 -8.12 1.95
N GLY A 58 -1.90 -6.97 2.05
CA GLY A 58 -1.75 -6.25 3.31
C GLY A 58 -3.10 -5.83 3.90
N MET A 59 -4.00 -5.30 3.07
CA MET A 59 -5.36 -4.94 3.48
C MET A 59 -6.15 -6.17 3.96
N GLN A 60 -6.11 -7.28 3.23
CA GLN A 60 -6.83 -8.51 3.57
C GLN A 60 -6.31 -9.16 4.86
N MET A 61 -4.99 -9.15 5.07
CA MET A 61 -4.38 -9.62 6.32
C MET A 61 -4.88 -8.79 7.50
N ALA A 62 -4.90 -7.46 7.39
CA ALA A 62 -5.41 -6.57 8.44
C ALA A 62 -6.89 -6.88 8.75
N VAL A 63 -7.72 -7.00 7.71
CA VAL A 63 -9.16 -7.31 7.88
C VAL A 63 -9.37 -8.66 8.56
N SER A 64 -8.58 -9.68 8.23
CA SER A 64 -8.64 -10.99 8.88
C SER A 64 -8.35 -10.90 10.37
N GLU A 65 -7.29 -10.18 10.77
CA GLU A 65 -6.91 -9.99 12.18
C GLU A 65 -7.96 -9.14 12.94
N ILE A 66 -8.47 -8.06 12.31
CA ILE A 66 -9.51 -7.22 12.89
C ILE A 66 -10.79 -8.02 13.15
N ASN A 67 -11.24 -8.81 12.18
CA ASN A 67 -12.45 -9.61 12.31
C ASN A 67 -12.30 -10.71 13.36
N ALA A 68 -11.12 -11.30 13.51
CA ALA A 68 -10.84 -12.26 14.57
C ALA A 68 -10.99 -11.65 15.98
N ALA A 69 -10.80 -10.34 16.12
CA ALA A 69 -11.00 -9.60 17.37
C ALA A 69 -12.46 -9.15 17.58
N ALA A 70 -13.39 -9.52 16.69
CA ALA A 70 -14.83 -9.18 16.77
C ALA A 70 -15.07 -7.66 16.99
N PRO A 71 -14.70 -6.79 16.03
CA PRO A 71 -14.70 -5.35 16.22
C PRO A 71 -16.10 -4.79 16.45
N GLU A 72 -16.16 -3.70 17.23
CA GLU A 72 -17.38 -2.93 17.45
C GLU A 72 -17.21 -1.49 16.98
N ILE A 73 -18.22 -0.95 16.30
CA ILE A 73 -18.29 0.45 15.86
C ILE A 73 -19.66 1.00 16.28
N GLY A 74 -19.67 2.12 17.03
CA GLY A 74 -20.91 2.72 17.52
C GLY A 74 -21.76 1.77 18.40
N GLY A 75 -21.10 0.89 19.17
CA GLY A 75 -21.77 -0.10 20.03
C GLY A 75 -22.36 -1.30 19.31
N LYS A 76 -22.09 -1.45 18.00
CA LYS A 76 -22.56 -2.60 17.20
C LYS A 76 -21.38 -3.46 16.78
N LYS A 77 -21.53 -4.79 16.88
CA LYS A 77 -20.57 -5.74 16.29
C LYS A 77 -20.62 -5.65 14.77
N VAL A 78 -19.46 -5.51 14.16
CA VAL A 78 -19.35 -5.37 12.71
C VAL A 78 -18.38 -6.41 12.14
N LYS A 79 -18.56 -6.71 10.86
CA LYS A 79 -17.58 -7.46 10.05
C LYS A 79 -16.99 -6.51 9.02
N ILE A 80 -15.67 -6.44 8.93
CA ILE A 80 -14.99 -5.62 7.93
C ILE A 80 -14.76 -6.46 6.66
N GLU A 81 -15.00 -5.88 5.50
CA GLU A 81 -14.73 -6.52 4.20
C GLU A 81 -14.03 -5.55 3.26
N ILE A 82 -13.10 -6.06 2.44
CA ILE A 82 -12.51 -5.31 1.32
C ILE A 82 -13.31 -5.61 0.05
N VAL A 83 -13.63 -4.58 -0.71
CA VAL A 83 -14.22 -4.71 -2.05
C VAL A 83 -13.17 -4.30 -3.08
N PRO A 84 -12.46 -5.27 -3.70
CA PRO A 84 -11.40 -4.98 -4.66
C PRO A 84 -11.96 -4.83 -6.07
N LEU A 85 -11.52 -3.78 -6.78
CA LEU A 85 -11.79 -3.56 -8.20
C LEU A 85 -10.48 -3.24 -8.92
N ASP A 86 -10.25 -3.94 -10.05
CA ASP A 86 -9.11 -3.68 -10.93
C ASP A 86 -9.31 -2.37 -11.70
N ASP A 87 -8.35 -1.46 -11.65
CA ASP A 87 -8.33 -0.24 -12.44
C ASP A 87 -7.22 -0.24 -13.52
N LYS A 88 -6.45 -1.30 -13.62
CA LYS A 88 -5.38 -1.46 -14.60
C LYS A 88 -4.36 -0.32 -14.59
N TYR A 89 -4.18 0.33 -13.43
CA TYR A 89 -3.36 1.53 -13.27
C TYR A 89 -3.88 2.73 -14.09
N ASN A 90 -5.18 2.81 -14.37
CA ASN A 90 -5.81 3.83 -15.21
C ASN A 90 -6.70 4.76 -14.36
N PRO A 91 -6.42 6.09 -14.35
CA PRO A 91 -7.21 7.05 -13.57
C PRO A 91 -8.70 7.09 -13.91
N SER A 92 -9.07 6.87 -15.17
CA SER A 92 -10.47 6.86 -15.60
C SER A 92 -11.21 5.63 -15.04
N GLU A 93 -10.56 4.46 -15.05
CA GLU A 93 -11.12 3.25 -14.44
C GLU A 93 -11.23 3.41 -12.92
N THR A 94 -10.24 4.06 -12.26
CA THR A 94 -10.31 4.38 -10.84
C THR A 94 -11.56 5.21 -10.51
N ALA A 95 -11.87 6.22 -11.33
CA ALA A 95 -13.06 7.06 -11.13
C ALA A 95 -14.36 6.25 -11.28
N ILE A 96 -14.46 5.37 -12.28
CA ILE A 96 -15.59 4.45 -12.48
C ILE A 96 -15.72 3.51 -11.29
N ASN A 97 -14.63 2.90 -10.85
CA ASN A 97 -14.60 2.01 -9.70
C ASN A 97 -15.06 2.72 -8.41
N ALA A 98 -14.63 3.96 -8.19
CA ALA A 98 -15.04 4.74 -7.02
C ALA A 98 -16.56 4.99 -7.00
N GLN A 99 -17.18 5.30 -8.13
CA GLN A 99 -18.64 5.42 -8.22
C GLN A 99 -19.35 4.13 -7.81
N ARG A 100 -18.87 2.97 -8.29
CA ARG A 100 -19.41 1.65 -7.92
C ARG A 100 -19.24 1.38 -6.43
N LEU A 101 -18.04 1.62 -5.89
CA LEU A 101 -17.72 1.40 -4.47
C LEU A 101 -18.62 2.25 -3.55
N VAL A 102 -18.83 3.52 -3.87
CA VAL A 102 -19.68 4.42 -3.07
C VAL A 102 -21.16 4.09 -3.25
N GLN A 103 -21.64 3.99 -4.49
CA GLN A 103 -23.07 3.88 -4.77
C GLN A 103 -23.63 2.48 -4.48
N GLN A 104 -22.91 1.42 -4.88
CA GLN A 104 -23.39 0.04 -4.75
C GLN A 104 -22.91 -0.62 -3.46
N HIS A 105 -21.68 -0.36 -3.05
CA HIS A 105 -21.09 -1.01 -1.87
C HIS A 105 -21.09 -0.15 -0.62
N LYS A 106 -21.49 1.15 -0.70
CA LYS A 106 -21.61 2.08 0.43
C LYS A 106 -20.29 2.24 1.21
N THR A 107 -19.14 2.22 0.52
CA THR A 107 -17.83 2.37 1.16
C THR A 107 -17.61 3.81 1.59
N ALA A 108 -17.24 4.03 2.86
CA ALA A 108 -16.85 5.34 3.38
C ALA A 108 -15.37 5.69 3.07
N ALA A 109 -14.56 4.70 2.77
CA ALA A 109 -13.14 4.86 2.45
C ALA A 109 -12.75 3.98 1.26
N ILE A 110 -11.90 4.52 0.37
CA ILE A 110 -11.40 3.82 -0.82
C ILE A 110 -9.88 3.97 -0.85
N LEU A 111 -9.17 2.85 -0.87
CA LEU A 111 -7.73 2.82 -1.03
C LEU A 111 -7.37 2.79 -2.52
N VAL A 112 -6.44 3.68 -2.91
CA VAL A 112 -5.91 3.79 -4.27
C VAL A 112 -4.39 3.84 -4.22
N PRO A 113 -3.68 2.90 -4.90
CA PRO A 113 -2.23 2.80 -4.83
C PRO A 113 -1.48 3.49 -5.98
N HIS A 114 -2.06 4.50 -6.64
CA HIS A 114 -1.36 5.27 -7.66
C HIS A 114 -1.86 6.71 -7.79
N SER A 115 -0.93 7.64 -8.07
CA SER A 115 -1.18 9.09 -8.06
C SER A 115 -2.26 9.53 -9.02
N GLY A 116 -2.28 9.01 -10.25
CA GLY A 116 -3.27 9.39 -11.26
C GLY A 116 -4.69 9.08 -10.79
N GLY A 117 -4.93 7.89 -10.23
CA GLY A 117 -6.20 7.51 -9.64
C GLY A 117 -6.57 8.37 -8.44
N ILE A 118 -5.61 8.62 -7.52
CA ILE A 118 -5.82 9.49 -6.36
C ILE A 118 -6.27 10.88 -6.82
N PHE A 119 -5.57 11.48 -7.78
CA PHE A 119 -5.92 12.80 -8.31
C PHE A 119 -7.29 12.84 -8.98
N ALA A 120 -7.66 11.77 -9.69
CA ALA A 120 -9.00 11.66 -10.27
C ALA A 120 -10.08 11.63 -9.16
N LEU A 121 -9.87 10.88 -8.08
CA LEU A 121 -10.82 10.80 -6.98
C LEU A 121 -10.91 12.11 -6.19
N GLN A 122 -9.81 12.83 -5.97
CA GLN A 122 -9.78 14.11 -5.27
C GLN A 122 -10.64 15.19 -5.93
N THR A 123 -11.01 15.05 -7.19
CA THR A 123 -11.93 15.97 -7.87
C THR A 123 -13.38 15.84 -7.39
N THR A 124 -13.73 14.72 -6.77
CA THR A 124 -15.13 14.38 -6.46
C THR A 124 -15.36 13.88 -5.04
N ASN A 125 -14.35 13.35 -4.33
CA ASN A 125 -14.52 12.62 -3.08
C ASN A 125 -15.17 13.45 -1.96
N GLU A 126 -14.83 14.74 -1.83
CA GLU A 126 -15.45 15.62 -0.83
C GLU A 126 -16.95 15.79 -1.08
N ARG A 127 -17.34 15.98 -2.36
CA ARG A 127 -18.75 16.09 -2.75
C ARG A 127 -19.49 14.77 -2.63
N SER A 128 -18.83 13.66 -2.95
CA SER A 128 -19.38 12.31 -2.89
C SER A 128 -19.24 11.65 -1.51
N ASN A 129 -18.63 12.37 -0.56
CA ASN A 129 -18.50 12.03 0.84
C ASN A 129 -17.80 10.66 1.09
N PHE A 130 -16.59 10.50 0.58
CA PHE A 130 -15.74 9.35 0.89
C PHE A 130 -14.28 9.75 1.09
N ILE A 131 -13.57 8.99 1.93
CA ILE A 131 -12.15 9.20 2.24
C ILE A 131 -11.32 8.50 1.16
N VAL A 132 -10.32 9.21 0.62
CA VAL A 132 -9.27 8.63 -0.22
C VAL A 132 -8.12 8.21 0.66
N LEU A 133 -7.90 6.90 0.79
CA LEU A 133 -6.70 6.32 1.40
C LEU A 133 -5.64 6.24 0.30
N ALA A 134 -4.76 7.23 0.25
CA ALA A 134 -3.84 7.46 -0.85
C ALA A 134 -2.50 6.77 -0.60
N TYR A 135 -2.27 5.62 -1.23
CA TYR A 135 -0.96 4.97 -1.19
C TYR A 135 -0.09 5.49 -2.35
N SER A 136 0.44 6.67 -2.18
CA SER A 136 1.42 7.30 -3.07
C SER A 136 2.15 8.40 -2.31
N SER A 137 3.46 8.48 -2.48
CA SER A 137 4.35 9.41 -1.79
C SER A 137 4.47 10.80 -2.45
N VAL A 138 3.59 11.12 -3.41
CA VAL A 138 3.59 12.42 -4.11
C VAL A 138 3.13 13.55 -3.18
N PRO A 139 3.93 14.62 -2.98
CA PRO A 139 3.56 15.73 -2.09
C PRO A 139 2.25 16.42 -2.46
N GLN A 140 1.94 16.53 -3.75
CA GLN A 140 0.73 17.20 -4.24
C GLN A 140 -0.56 16.53 -3.77
N ILE A 141 -0.52 15.28 -3.30
CA ILE A 141 -1.70 14.59 -2.76
C ILE A 141 -2.27 15.34 -1.55
N THR A 142 -1.40 15.82 -0.67
CA THR A 142 -1.80 16.59 0.52
C THR A 142 -1.73 18.09 0.29
N ASN A 143 -0.83 18.58 -0.57
CA ASN A 143 -0.67 20.02 -0.85
C ASN A 143 -1.83 20.65 -1.60
N ARG A 144 -2.69 19.85 -2.25
CA ARG A 144 -3.93 20.33 -2.90
C ARG A 144 -5.02 20.73 -1.92
N GLY A 145 -4.87 20.43 -0.63
CA GLY A 145 -5.79 20.83 0.43
C GLY A 145 -7.10 20.06 0.47
N ASN A 146 -7.18 18.86 -0.16
CA ASN A 146 -8.35 17.99 -0.06
C ASN A 146 -8.54 17.51 1.39
N LYS A 147 -9.75 17.69 1.94
CA LYS A 147 -10.07 17.49 3.36
C LYS A 147 -10.47 16.06 3.71
N LEU A 148 -10.62 15.18 2.72
CA LEU A 148 -10.99 13.78 2.90
C LEU A 148 -9.94 12.86 2.21
N THR A 149 -8.67 13.22 2.29
CA THR A 149 -7.55 12.39 1.82
C THR A 149 -6.58 12.12 2.94
N LEU A 150 -6.14 10.87 3.07
CA LEU A 150 -5.01 10.44 3.89
C LEU A 150 -3.89 9.96 2.96
N ARG A 151 -2.72 10.62 2.96
CA ARG A 151 -1.51 10.09 2.30
C ARG A 151 -0.81 9.10 3.23
N ILE A 152 -0.72 7.84 2.79
CA ILE A 152 -0.22 6.74 3.61
C ILE A 152 1.32 6.69 3.67
N PRO A 153 2.09 6.71 2.56
CA PRO A 153 3.55 6.67 2.66
C PRO A 153 4.15 8.06 2.91
N PRO A 154 5.39 8.16 3.40
CA PRO A 154 6.13 9.42 3.47
C PRO A 154 6.30 10.06 2.08
N GLU A 155 6.60 11.35 2.04
CA GLU A 155 6.84 12.05 0.78
C GLU A 155 8.17 11.61 0.15
N PHE A 156 8.17 11.28 -1.14
CA PHE A 156 9.37 10.86 -1.86
C PHE A 156 10.45 11.95 -1.92
N THR A 157 10.08 13.21 -1.78
CA THR A 157 11.02 14.33 -1.79
C THR A 157 12.09 14.21 -0.69
N SER A 158 11.79 13.51 0.39
CA SER A 158 12.76 13.23 1.46
C SER A 158 13.93 12.34 1.04
N TYR A 159 13.77 11.53 -0.01
CA TYR A 159 14.81 10.63 -0.51
C TYR A 159 15.77 11.30 -1.51
N ILE A 160 15.37 12.40 -2.17
CA ILE A 160 16.10 12.98 -3.30
C ILE A 160 17.53 13.35 -2.90
N ASP A 161 17.69 14.20 -1.89
CA ASP A 161 19.01 14.69 -1.45
C ASP A 161 19.94 13.56 -0.95
N PRO A 162 19.50 12.69 0.00
CA PRO A 162 20.37 11.64 0.52
C PRO A 162 20.72 10.57 -0.54
N PHE A 163 19.78 10.16 -1.40
CA PHE A 163 20.06 9.17 -2.45
C PHE A 163 20.99 9.75 -3.50
N SER A 164 20.77 11.00 -3.92
CA SER A 164 21.66 11.68 -4.89
C SER A 164 23.07 11.80 -4.36
N LYS A 165 23.27 12.28 -3.12
CA LYS A 165 24.61 12.39 -2.51
C LYS A 165 25.32 11.05 -2.44
N TYR A 166 24.59 9.98 -2.09
CA TYR A 166 25.16 8.64 -1.99
C TYR A 166 25.72 8.16 -3.33
N VAL A 167 24.93 8.22 -4.41
CA VAL A 167 25.38 7.72 -5.72
C VAL A 167 26.39 8.64 -6.39
N MET A 168 26.26 9.97 -6.23
CA MET A 168 27.23 10.94 -6.75
C MET A 168 28.63 10.72 -6.20
N GLY A 169 28.73 10.41 -4.90
CA GLY A 169 30.00 10.15 -4.25
C GLY A 169 30.69 8.86 -4.70
N ARG A 170 29.95 7.94 -5.32
CA ARG A 170 30.46 6.62 -5.74
C ARG A 170 30.65 6.47 -7.23
N PHE A 171 29.79 7.06 -8.05
CA PHE A 171 29.72 6.78 -9.48
C PHE A 171 29.96 8.03 -10.34
N GLY A 172 29.60 9.22 -9.86
CA GLY A 172 29.73 10.45 -10.60
C GLY A 172 28.43 11.23 -10.67
N LYS A 173 28.41 12.31 -11.46
CA LYS A 173 27.38 13.34 -11.42
C LYS A 173 26.51 13.45 -12.67
N LYS A 174 26.72 12.60 -13.68
CA LYS A 174 25.90 12.56 -14.88
C LYS A 174 24.77 11.55 -14.70
N VAL A 175 23.51 11.97 -14.72
CA VAL A 175 22.35 11.09 -14.60
C VAL A 175 21.52 11.06 -15.87
N ALA A 176 21.08 9.86 -16.27
CA ALA A 176 20.01 9.71 -17.26
C ALA A 176 18.72 9.29 -16.55
N LEU A 177 17.63 9.96 -16.87
CA LEU A 177 16.30 9.75 -16.30
C LEU A 177 15.53 8.78 -17.20
N VAL A 178 15.42 7.52 -16.78
CA VAL A 178 14.79 6.43 -17.56
C VAL A 178 13.63 5.78 -16.77
N GLY A 179 12.95 6.55 -15.93
CA GLY A 179 11.80 6.10 -15.16
C GLY A 179 10.55 5.84 -16.02
N ALA A 180 9.48 5.38 -15.37
CA ALA A 180 8.20 5.13 -16.01
C ALA A 180 7.53 6.42 -16.57
N ASP A 181 6.55 6.24 -17.47
CA ASP A 181 5.82 7.35 -18.13
C ASP A 181 4.53 7.79 -17.42
N HIS A 182 4.19 7.18 -16.27
CA HIS A 182 2.98 7.50 -15.51
C HIS A 182 3.16 8.71 -14.55
N ASP A 183 2.05 9.24 -14.04
CA ASP A 183 2.03 10.50 -13.26
C ASP A 183 2.92 10.49 -12.02
N TYR A 184 3.03 9.34 -11.34
CA TYR A 184 3.93 9.18 -10.21
C TYR A 184 5.40 9.41 -10.58
N ALA A 185 5.85 8.76 -11.65
CA ALA A 185 7.24 8.91 -12.11
C ALA A 185 7.52 10.32 -12.65
N LYS A 186 6.56 10.93 -13.33
CA LYS A 186 6.66 12.34 -13.77
C LYS A 186 6.82 13.28 -12.58
N ALA A 187 6.06 13.08 -11.49
CA ALA A 187 6.19 13.88 -10.27
C ALA A 187 7.58 13.71 -9.62
N TRP A 188 8.10 12.47 -9.60
CA TRP A 188 9.44 12.19 -9.12
C TRP A 188 10.52 12.89 -9.96
N VAL A 189 10.46 12.76 -11.29
CA VAL A 189 11.42 13.42 -12.20
C VAL A 189 11.38 14.93 -12.03
N ALA A 190 10.19 15.53 -11.94
CA ALA A 190 10.01 16.98 -11.76
C ALA A 190 10.65 17.51 -10.46
N ALA A 191 10.72 16.69 -9.41
CA ALA A 191 11.38 17.07 -8.16
C ALA A 191 12.85 16.66 -8.13
N PHE A 192 13.19 15.49 -8.68
CA PHE A 192 14.55 14.93 -8.67
C PHE A 192 15.52 15.76 -9.51
N LYS A 193 15.13 16.15 -10.71
CA LYS A 193 16.00 16.91 -11.63
C LYS A 193 16.59 18.17 -10.99
N PRO A 194 15.79 19.13 -10.47
CA PRO A 194 16.34 20.31 -9.83
C PRO A 194 17.12 19.98 -8.54
N GLY A 195 16.74 18.93 -7.82
CA GLY A 195 17.48 18.44 -6.65
C GLY A 195 18.88 17.92 -7.01
N TRP A 196 18.97 17.15 -8.10
CA TRP A 196 20.23 16.63 -8.63
C TRP A 196 21.14 17.78 -9.11
N GLU A 197 20.59 18.73 -9.88
CA GLU A 197 21.33 19.89 -10.41
C GLU A 197 21.83 20.80 -9.28
N LYS A 198 21.02 21.02 -8.22
CA LYS A 198 21.42 21.78 -7.02
C LYS A 198 22.64 21.17 -6.31
N LEU A 199 22.83 19.87 -6.40
CA LEU A 199 23.98 19.15 -5.84
C LEU A 199 25.19 19.16 -6.80
N GLY A 200 25.13 19.90 -7.90
CA GLY A 200 26.18 20.01 -8.92
C GLY A 200 26.21 18.84 -9.88
N GLY A 201 25.09 18.13 -10.04
CA GLY A 201 24.91 17.10 -11.04
C GLY A 201 24.39 17.63 -12.38
N THR A 202 24.45 16.79 -13.41
CA THR A 202 23.96 17.09 -14.75
C THR A 202 23.01 15.99 -15.21
N VAL A 203 21.84 16.35 -15.75
CA VAL A 203 20.94 15.43 -16.43
C VAL A 203 21.35 15.36 -17.91
N VAL A 204 21.87 14.20 -18.33
CA VAL A 204 22.40 14.00 -19.70
C VAL A 204 21.38 13.41 -20.66
N ALA A 205 20.35 12.74 -20.16
CA ALA A 205 19.22 12.22 -20.96
C ALA A 205 17.94 12.16 -20.14
N GLU A 206 16.81 12.35 -20.82
CA GLU A 206 15.46 12.11 -20.30
C GLU A 206 14.72 11.22 -21.29
N ASN A 207 14.38 10.00 -20.88
CA ASN A 207 13.71 9.02 -21.73
C ASN A 207 12.76 8.14 -20.92
N ALA A 208 11.58 8.70 -20.61
CA ALA A 208 10.53 7.94 -19.92
C ALA A 208 10.05 6.76 -20.78
N MET A 209 9.79 5.62 -20.14
CA MET A 209 9.39 4.39 -20.81
C MET A 209 8.08 3.83 -20.24
N SER A 210 7.36 3.06 -21.06
CA SER A 210 6.02 2.57 -20.72
C SER A 210 6.07 1.30 -19.86
N TYR A 211 6.53 1.41 -18.62
CA TYR A 211 6.76 0.28 -17.71
C TYR A 211 5.53 -0.60 -17.50
N ASN A 212 4.34 -0.04 -17.49
CA ASN A 212 3.11 -0.81 -17.26
C ASN A 212 2.63 -1.62 -18.48
N ARG A 213 3.21 -1.38 -19.67
CA ARG A 213 2.76 -1.99 -20.93
C ARG A 213 3.85 -2.72 -21.69
N ALA A 214 5.09 -2.24 -21.59
CA ALA A 214 6.22 -2.85 -22.27
C ALA A 214 6.87 -3.94 -21.42
N THR A 215 7.43 -4.93 -22.10
CA THR A 215 8.24 -6.02 -21.49
C THR A 215 9.69 -5.98 -21.97
N ASP A 216 9.99 -5.06 -22.88
CA ASP A 216 11.31 -4.83 -23.47
C ASP A 216 11.66 -3.34 -23.43
N PHE A 217 12.85 -3.02 -22.91
CA PHE A 217 13.33 -1.67 -22.68
C PHE A 217 14.70 -1.40 -23.32
N TYR A 218 15.29 -2.36 -24.06
CA TYR A 218 16.62 -2.24 -24.64
C TYR A 218 16.81 -0.98 -25.47
N SER A 219 15.85 -0.63 -26.33
CA SER A 219 15.93 0.56 -27.17
C SER A 219 16.00 1.84 -26.35
N GLY A 220 15.11 1.95 -25.34
CA GLY A 220 15.07 3.13 -24.47
C GLY A 220 16.32 3.25 -23.60
N VAL A 221 16.78 2.15 -23.04
CA VAL A 221 18.00 2.08 -22.22
C VAL A 221 19.22 2.38 -23.07
N SER A 222 19.38 1.77 -24.25
CA SER A 222 20.48 2.01 -25.16
C SER A 222 20.61 3.49 -25.56
N LYS A 223 19.47 4.14 -25.85
CA LYS A 223 19.42 5.58 -26.13
C LYS A 223 19.95 6.41 -24.97
N ALA A 224 19.58 6.08 -23.74
CA ALA A 224 20.04 6.78 -22.55
C ALA A 224 21.55 6.54 -22.29
N LEU A 225 22.04 5.31 -22.49
CA LEU A 225 23.44 4.95 -22.29
C LEU A 225 24.37 5.59 -23.34
N ALA A 226 23.88 5.96 -24.53
CA ALA A 226 24.65 6.68 -25.54
C ALA A 226 25.19 8.02 -25.02
N GLU A 227 24.50 8.66 -24.06
CA GLU A 227 24.91 9.91 -23.42
C GLU A 227 25.92 9.71 -22.28
N LYS A 228 26.37 8.48 -22.07
CA LYS A 228 27.43 8.08 -21.09
C LYS A 228 27.12 8.57 -19.67
N PRO A 229 25.95 8.23 -19.09
CA PRO A 229 25.63 8.57 -17.72
C PRO A 229 26.47 7.77 -16.71
N ASP A 230 26.73 8.37 -15.55
CA ASP A 230 27.34 7.71 -14.39
C ASP A 230 26.27 6.98 -13.56
N VAL A 231 25.03 7.48 -13.62
CA VAL A 231 23.88 7.00 -12.83
C VAL A 231 22.64 6.94 -13.71
N LEU A 232 21.84 5.90 -13.52
CA LEU A 232 20.48 5.83 -14.06
C LEU A 232 19.47 6.07 -12.94
N PHE A 233 18.53 7.02 -13.15
CA PHE A 233 17.34 7.17 -12.36
C PHE A 233 16.25 6.28 -12.95
N VAL A 234 15.81 5.28 -12.19
CA VAL A 234 14.87 4.24 -12.61
C VAL A 234 13.69 4.14 -11.65
N GLY A 235 12.58 3.64 -12.11
CA GLY A 235 11.50 3.27 -11.20
C GLY A 235 10.12 3.34 -11.82
N GLY A 236 9.27 2.57 -11.23
CA GLY A 236 7.92 2.20 -11.48
C GLY A 236 7.60 1.05 -10.56
N ALA A 237 6.72 0.10 -10.94
CA ALA A 237 6.56 -1.17 -10.23
C ALA A 237 7.87 -1.99 -10.27
N SER A 238 8.10 -2.85 -9.30
CA SER A 238 9.37 -3.55 -9.10
C SER A 238 9.79 -4.40 -10.29
N GLU A 239 8.85 -5.16 -10.88
CA GLU A 239 9.14 -6.08 -11.99
C GLU A 239 9.67 -5.36 -13.24
N PRO A 240 8.98 -4.38 -13.85
CA PRO A 240 9.50 -3.66 -15.01
C PRO A 240 10.76 -2.85 -14.66
N THR A 241 10.90 -2.31 -13.45
CA THR A 241 12.12 -1.62 -13.02
C THR A 241 13.32 -2.58 -13.01
N ALA A 242 13.14 -3.80 -12.52
CA ALA A 242 14.15 -4.84 -12.51
C ALA A 242 14.60 -5.20 -13.94
N LEU A 243 13.66 -5.29 -14.89
CA LEU A 243 13.99 -5.56 -16.30
C LEU A 243 14.83 -4.42 -16.92
N VAL A 244 14.50 -3.16 -16.62
CA VAL A 244 15.31 -2.01 -17.07
C VAL A 244 16.73 -2.08 -16.52
N VAL A 245 16.91 -2.38 -15.22
CA VAL A 245 18.22 -2.53 -14.61
C VAL A 245 18.98 -3.70 -15.23
N LYS A 246 18.34 -4.85 -15.41
CA LYS A 246 18.94 -6.03 -16.05
C LYS A 246 19.44 -5.69 -17.45
N GLN A 247 18.58 -5.11 -18.28
CA GLN A 247 18.93 -4.75 -19.67
C GLN A 247 20.03 -3.67 -19.72
N ALA A 248 20.07 -2.72 -18.77
CA ALA A 248 21.19 -1.79 -18.65
C ALA A 248 22.51 -2.51 -18.38
N ARG A 249 22.53 -3.51 -17.49
CA ARG A 249 23.70 -4.33 -17.22
C ARG A 249 24.15 -5.17 -18.44
N GLU A 250 23.19 -5.76 -19.14
CA GLU A 250 23.46 -6.53 -20.37
C GLU A 250 24.03 -5.66 -21.48
N LEU A 251 23.63 -4.38 -21.54
CA LEU A 251 24.23 -3.35 -22.42
C LEU A 251 25.58 -2.79 -21.92
N GLY A 252 26.13 -3.34 -20.83
CA GLY A 252 27.42 -2.99 -20.29
C GLY A 252 27.48 -1.83 -19.31
N PHE A 253 26.34 -1.32 -18.84
CA PHE A 253 26.34 -0.25 -17.85
C PHE A 253 26.93 -0.71 -16.51
N LYS A 254 27.92 0.05 -16.00
CA LYS A 254 28.64 -0.22 -14.74
C LYS A 254 28.33 0.79 -13.64
N GLY A 255 27.57 1.83 -13.93
CA GLY A 255 27.24 2.91 -13.00
C GLY A 255 26.21 2.55 -11.93
N GLY A 256 25.81 3.54 -11.13
CA GLY A 256 24.83 3.39 -10.08
C GLY A 256 23.39 3.54 -10.56
N PHE A 257 22.43 3.19 -9.67
CA PHE A 257 21.01 3.42 -9.89
C PHE A 257 20.41 4.18 -8.70
N VAL A 258 19.61 5.20 -8.98
CA VAL A 258 18.63 5.75 -8.02
C VAL A 258 17.29 5.12 -8.34
N VAL A 259 16.76 4.36 -7.39
CA VAL A 259 15.50 3.62 -7.54
C VAL A 259 14.39 4.37 -6.82
N MET A 260 13.31 4.72 -7.54
CA MET A 260 12.12 5.32 -6.93
C MET A 260 11.50 4.37 -5.89
N ASP A 261 10.91 4.91 -4.84
CA ASP A 261 10.36 4.17 -3.70
C ASP A 261 9.20 3.20 -4.03
N GLN A 262 8.59 3.32 -5.22
CA GLN A 262 7.61 2.35 -5.70
C GLN A 262 8.24 0.98 -5.97
N ALA A 263 9.48 0.91 -6.49
CA ALA A 263 10.19 -0.33 -6.68
C ALA A 263 10.94 -0.75 -5.40
N LYS A 264 10.92 -2.05 -5.10
CA LYS A 264 11.56 -2.64 -3.92
C LYS A 264 12.75 -3.48 -4.33
N LEU A 265 13.91 -3.20 -3.73
CA LEU A 265 15.17 -3.84 -4.12
C LEU A 265 15.14 -5.37 -3.98
N ASP A 266 14.47 -5.91 -2.97
CA ASP A 266 14.31 -7.35 -2.77
C ASP A 266 13.37 -8.00 -3.81
N GLU A 267 12.29 -7.31 -4.20
CA GLU A 267 11.42 -7.77 -5.29
C GLU A 267 12.15 -7.73 -6.64
N MET A 268 12.89 -6.65 -6.90
CA MET A 268 13.74 -6.54 -8.09
C MET A 268 14.77 -7.66 -8.14
N ALA A 269 15.43 -7.96 -7.01
CA ALA A 269 16.41 -9.05 -6.92
C ALA A 269 15.80 -10.40 -7.27
N ARG A 270 14.57 -10.70 -6.83
CA ARG A 270 13.86 -11.93 -7.21
C ARG A 270 13.64 -12.05 -8.73
N VAL A 271 13.31 -10.93 -9.39
CA VAL A 271 13.10 -10.89 -10.84
C VAL A 271 14.39 -11.14 -11.63
N VAL A 272 15.50 -10.61 -11.16
CA VAL A 272 16.81 -10.68 -11.88
C VAL A 272 17.76 -11.77 -11.39
N GLY A 273 17.31 -12.63 -10.46
CA GLY A 273 18.06 -13.78 -9.97
C GLY A 273 19.10 -13.45 -8.89
N GLY A 274 18.88 -12.38 -8.12
CA GLY A 274 19.73 -11.98 -6.99
C GLY A 274 20.12 -10.51 -6.99
N TYR A 275 20.89 -10.11 -5.99
CA TYR A 275 21.32 -8.72 -5.84
C TYR A 275 22.47 -8.29 -6.77
N ALA A 276 23.23 -9.22 -7.34
CA ALA A 276 24.38 -8.88 -8.19
C ALA A 276 24.07 -7.94 -9.37
N PRO A 277 22.96 -8.12 -10.13
CA PRO A 277 22.60 -7.16 -11.17
C PRO A 277 22.22 -5.77 -10.64
N LEU A 278 21.81 -5.69 -9.37
CA LEU A 278 21.42 -4.45 -8.69
C LEU A 278 22.59 -3.74 -8.01
N GLU A 279 23.84 -4.21 -8.18
CA GLU A 279 25.02 -3.60 -7.57
C GLU A 279 25.04 -2.08 -7.82
N GLY A 280 25.27 -1.29 -6.76
CA GLY A 280 25.27 0.17 -6.83
C GLY A 280 23.89 0.83 -6.88
N ALA A 281 22.81 0.08 -6.74
CA ALA A 281 21.48 0.64 -6.58
C ALA A 281 21.25 1.18 -5.16
N ILE A 282 20.57 2.33 -5.06
CA ILE A 282 20.03 2.87 -3.82
C ILE A 282 18.52 3.01 -3.94
N GLY A 283 17.79 2.65 -2.89
CA GLY A 283 16.33 2.72 -2.80
C GLY A 283 15.87 2.70 -1.35
N VAL A 284 14.56 2.54 -1.13
CA VAL A 284 14.02 2.35 0.22
C VAL A 284 14.39 0.96 0.75
N MET A 285 14.57 0.86 2.07
CA MET A 285 14.84 -0.41 2.74
C MET A 285 13.64 -1.34 2.60
N PRO A 286 13.79 -2.54 2.00
CA PRO A 286 12.71 -3.51 1.95
C PRO A 286 12.31 -3.99 3.35
N VAL A 287 11.02 -4.18 3.58
CA VAL A 287 10.52 -4.65 4.88
C VAL A 287 11.03 -6.04 5.24
N SER A 288 11.22 -6.90 4.24
CA SER A 288 11.75 -8.26 4.39
C SER A 288 13.20 -8.31 4.88
N GLU A 289 13.96 -7.26 4.59
CA GLU A 289 15.37 -7.13 4.96
C GLU A 289 15.58 -6.19 6.17
N ASP A 290 14.51 -5.55 6.64
CA ASP A 290 14.59 -4.65 7.79
C ASP A 290 14.72 -5.43 9.09
N THR A 291 15.73 -5.06 9.88
CA THR A 291 16.08 -5.74 11.14
C THR A 291 15.23 -5.32 12.34
N LYS A 292 14.34 -4.33 12.19
CA LYS A 292 13.43 -3.89 13.27
C LYS A 292 12.54 -5.05 13.73
N PRO A 293 12.36 -5.25 15.06
CA PRO A 293 11.55 -6.36 15.57
C PRO A 293 10.12 -6.40 15.02
N GLU A 294 9.49 -5.22 14.88
CA GLU A 294 8.12 -5.08 14.38
C GLU A 294 8.00 -5.53 12.92
N ASN A 295 9.02 -5.21 12.09
CA ASN A 295 9.06 -5.62 10.70
C ASN A 295 9.29 -7.13 10.57
N LYS A 296 10.20 -7.71 11.35
CA LYS A 296 10.40 -9.17 11.41
C LYS A 296 9.11 -9.89 11.79
N ALA A 297 8.46 -9.45 12.86
CA ALA A 297 7.19 -10.03 13.31
C ALA A 297 6.08 -9.91 12.25
N PHE A 298 6.01 -8.81 11.52
CA PHE A 298 5.08 -8.64 10.40
C PHE A 298 5.38 -9.60 9.26
N VAL A 299 6.65 -9.72 8.85
CA VAL A 299 7.08 -10.64 7.78
C VAL A 299 6.75 -12.09 8.13
N GLU A 300 7.00 -12.52 9.37
CA GLU A 300 6.67 -13.85 9.84
C GLU A 300 5.16 -14.13 9.81
N ARG A 301 4.34 -13.18 10.28
CA ARG A 301 2.87 -13.33 10.23
C ARG A 301 2.36 -13.36 8.80
N PHE A 302 2.89 -12.49 7.94
CA PHE A 302 2.53 -12.47 6.53
C PHE A 302 2.84 -13.81 5.85
N GLY A 303 4.02 -14.40 6.10
CA GLY A 303 4.40 -15.70 5.57
C GLY A 303 3.51 -16.85 6.06
N LYS A 304 2.93 -16.74 7.27
CA LYS A 304 1.94 -17.72 7.77
C LYS A 304 0.59 -17.61 7.04
N VAL A 305 0.16 -16.37 6.71
CA VAL A 305 -1.09 -16.12 5.98
C VAL A 305 -0.93 -16.45 4.49
N TYR A 306 0.24 -16.15 3.92
CA TYR A 306 0.56 -16.34 2.50
C TYR A 306 1.83 -17.19 2.33
N PRO A 307 1.74 -18.52 2.47
CA PRO A 307 2.91 -19.40 2.38
C PRO A 307 3.70 -19.22 1.07
N GLY A 308 5.03 -19.14 1.19
CA GLY A 308 5.92 -18.96 0.05
C GLY A 308 5.97 -17.52 -0.52
N ARG A 309 5.28 -16.56 0.10
CA ARG A 309 5.32 -15.15 -0.30
C ARG A 309 6.05 -14.29 0.71
N ILE A 310 6.71 -13.25 0.21
CA ILE A 310 7.42 -12.25 1.00
C ILE A 310 6.68 -10.91 0.83
N PRO A 311 6.35 -10.20 1.92
CA PRO A 311 5.64 -8.93 1.81
C PRO A 311 6.55 -7.84 1.26
N GLY A 312 6.05 -7.04 0.32
CA GLY A 312 6.60 -5.74 0.00
C GLY A 312 6.21 -4.69 1.05
N SER A 313 6.88 -3.54 1.05
CA SER A 313 6.51 -2.43 1.95
C SER A 313 5.10 -1.89 1.68
N GLU A 314 4.56 -2.07 0.48
CA GLU A 314 3.17 -1.77 0.16
C GLU A 314 2.18 -2.63 0.96
N ALA A 315 2.49 -3.90 1.21
CA ALA A 315 1.67 -4.73 2.10
C ALA A 315 1.69 -4.19 3.53
N GLN A 316 2.88 -3.86 4.03
CA GLN A 316 3.08 -3.32 5.38
C GLN A 316 2.32 -2.00 5.63
N TRP A 317 2.49 -1.03 4.71
CA TRP A 317 1.86 0.29 4.84
C TRP A 317 0.35 0.21 4.80
N ASN A 318 -0.19 -0.58 3.88
CA ASN A 318 -1.64 -0.68 3.71
C ASN A 318 -2.31 -1.58 4.76
N TYR A 319 -1.57 -2.55 5.32
CA TYR A 319 -1.97 -3.27 6.54
C TYR A 319 -2.18 -2.30 7.71
N THR A 320 -1.20 -1.43 7.99
CA THR A 320 -1.30 -0.42 9.05
C THR A 320 -2.43 0.57 8.78
N ALA A 321 -2.60 1.02 7.52
CA ALA A 321 -3.64 1.97 7.14
C ALA A 321 -5.06 1.43 7.35
N VAL A 322 -5.30 0.14 7.10
CA VAL A 322 -6.60 -0.50 7.38
C VAL A 322 -6.85 -0.56 8.89
N HIS A 323 -5.87 -0.96 9.70
CA HIS A 323 -5.98 -0.94 11.17
C HIS A 323 -6.31 0.47 11.68
N ALA A 324 -5.59 1.49 11.20
CA ALA A 324 -5.85 2.89 11.57
C ALA A 324 -7.24 3.37 11.12
N THR A 325 -7.67 3.00 9.91
CA THR A 325 -8.99 3.39 9.39
C THR A 325 -10.12 2.79 10.23
N VAL A 326 -10.05 1.50 10.56
CA VAL A 326 -11.06 0.86 11.41
C VAL A 326 -11.01 1.42 12.83
N LYS A 327 -9.83 1.69 13.38
CA LYS A 327 -9.67 2.37 14.67
C LYS A 327 -10.28 3.78 14.66
N ALA A 328 -10.10 4.53 13.56
CA ALA A 328 -10.74 5.84 13.40
C ALA A 328 -12.27 5.75 13.35
N MET A 329 -12.83 4.72 12.68
CA MET A 329 -14.28 4.43 12.70
C MET A 329 -14.78 4.12 14.12
N GLN A 330 -14.02 3.36 14.91
CA GLN A 330 -14.32 3.07 16.30
C GLN A 330 -14.32 4.33 17.16
N LEU A 331 -13.29 5.18 17.02
CA LEU A 331 -13.18 6.45 17.75
C LEU A 331 -14.26 7.46 17.36
N ALA A 332 -14.67 7.46 16.09
CA ALA A 332 -15.78 8.27 15.59
C ALA A 332 -17.16 7.73 15.97
N GLY A 333 -17.25 6.48 16.44
CA GLY A 333 -18.52 5.81 16.70
C GLY A 333 -19.38 5.58 15.45
N SER A 334 -18.77 5.64 14.25
CA SER A 334 -19.48 5.57 12.97
C SER A 334 -18.62 4.91 11.90
N ALA A 335 -19.24 4.08 11.07
CA ALA A 335 -18.60 3.49 9.87
C ALA A 335 -18.88 4.29 8.58
N SER A 336 -19.72 5.33 8.64
CA SER A 336 -20.21 6.07 7.46
C SER A 336 -20.04 7.59 7.54
N ASP A 337 -19.82 8.17 8.72
CA ASP A 337 -19.51 9.60 8.86
C ASP A 337 -18.05 9.86 8.50
N THR A 338 -17.79 10.11 7.22
CA THR A 338 -16.45 10.26 6.66
C THR A 338 -15.68 11.41 7.27
N LYS A 339 -16.35 12.51 7.64
CA LYS A 339 -15.69 13.68 8.27
C LYS A 339 -15.25 13.35 9.70
N ALA A 340 -16.13 12.71 10.46
CA ALA A 340 -15.80 12.26 11.82
C ALA A 340 -14.70 11.21 11.81
N ILE A 341 -14.73 10.24 10.87
CA ILE A 341 -13.71 9.22 10.71
C ILE A 341 -12.37 9.88 10.34
N HIS A 342 -12.35 10.77 9.33
CA HIS A 342 -11.11 11.44 8.89
C HIS A 342 -10.47 12.27 10.02
N ALA A 343 -11.29 12.98 10.79
CA ALA A 343 -10.81 13.76 11.94
C ALA A 343 -10.16 12.90 13.06
N LYS A 344 -10.46 11.60 13.10
CA LYS A 344 -9.90 10.65 14.06
C LYS A 344 -8.67 9.87 13.57
N LEU A 345 -8.22 10.08 12.34
CA LEU A 345 -7.09 9.32 11.78
C LEU A 345 -5.78 9.56 12.56
N ASP A 346 -5.45 10.79 12.93
CA ASP A 346 -4.24 11.08 13.72
C ASP A 346 -4.27 10.36 15.08
N GLU A 347 -5.37 10.49 15.83
CA GLU A 347 -5.56 9.79 17.10
C GLU A 347 -5.52 8.27 16.92
N ALA A 348 -6.11 7.76 15.85
CA ALA A 348 -6.12 6.34 15.53
C ALA A 348 -4.69 5.82 15.33
N TYR A 349 -3.89 6.45 14.48
CA TYR A 349 -2.50 6.05 14.26
C TYR A 349 -1.66 6.09 15.55
N LYS A 350 -1.78 7.15 16.35
CA LYS A 350 -1.08 7.29 17.64
C LYS A 350 -1.45 6.20 18.66
N SER A 351 -2.65 5.65 18.56
CA SER A 351 -3.16 4.60 19.46
C SER A 351 -2.88 3.18 19.01
N LEU A 352 -2.29 2.98 17.81
CA LEU A 352 -1.98 1.63 17.33
C LEU A 352 -0.85 1.01 18.17
N ARG A 353 -1.02 -0.27 18.47
CA ARG A 353 0.05 -1.07 19.08
C ARG A 353 1.17 -1.30 18.05
N PRO A 354 2.44 -1.48 18.50
CA PRO A 354 3.57 -1.70 17.61
C PRO A 354 3.40 -2.90 16.66
N ASP A 355 2.75 -3.96 17.11
CA ASP A 355 2.52 -5.19 16.33
C ASP A 355 1.61 -4.98 15.11
N VAL A 356 0.71 -3.98 15.14
CA VAL A 356 -0.15 -3.59 14.01
C VAL A 356 0.32 -2.30 13.31
N ASN A 357 1.45 -1.76 13.73
CA ASN A 357 2.08 -0.57 13.13
C ASN A 357 3.58 -0.83 12.82
N PRO A 358 3.91 -1.87 12.04
CA PRO A 358 5.30 -2.21 11.76
C PRO A 358 6.08 -1.10 11.04
N GLY A 359 5.40 -0.23 10.27
CA GLY A 359 5.98 0.97 9.65
C GLY A 359 6.35 2.09 10.63
N GLY A 360 5.91 2.01 11.90
CA GLY A 360 6.22 2.99 12.94
C GLY A 360 5.64 4.38 12.65
N VAL A 361 4.41 4.43 12.13
CA VAL A 361 3.68 5.69 11.89
C VAL A 361 3.35 6.34 13.23
N LYS A 362 3.73 7.61 13.41
CA LYS A 362 3.60 8.36 14.66
C LYS A 362 2.35 9.24 14.73
N GLY A 363 1.59 9.34 13.65
CA GLY A 363 0.40 10.16 13.51
C GLY A 363 0.23 10.69 12.10
N VAL A 364 -0.63 11.68 11.96
CA VAL A 364 -0.98 12.35 10.69
C VAL A 364 -0.77 13.84 10.85
N ASP A 365 -0.16 14.50 9.87
CA ASP A 365 0.03 15.95 9.87
C ASP A 365 -1.29 16.68 9.52
N GLU A 366 -1.29 18.02 9.69
CA GLU A 366 -2.46 18.87 9.41
C GLU A 366 -2.92 18.85 7.96
N ARG A 367 -2.06 18.40 7.03
CA ARG A 367 -2.37 18.27 5.62
C ARG A 367 -2.93 16.90 5.24
N GLY A 368 -2.93 15.93 6.18
CA GLY A 368 -3.40 14.56 5.97
C GLY A 368 -2.29 13.59 5.53
N GLY A 369 -1.03 13.91 5.77
CA GLY A 369 0.12 13.01 5.52
C GLY A 369 0.53 12.26 6.77
N THR A 370 0.85 10.96 6.67
CA THR A 370 1.41 10.22 7.80
C THR A 370 2.81 10.71 8.17
N LEU A 371 3.12 10.69 9.45
CA LEU A 371 4.42 11.04 10.02
C LEU A 371 5.19 9.76 10.36
N THR A 372 6.32 9.56 9.69
CA THR A 372 7.15 8.37 9.90
C THR A 372 8.62 8.63 9.57
N THR A 373 9.46 7.63 9.84
CA THR A 373 10.88 7.63 9.52
C THR A 373 11.21 6.38 8.71
N GLU A 374 11.71 6.57 7.50
CA GLU A 374 12.12 5.50 6.59
C GLU A 374 13.64 5.26 6.64
N ARG A 375 14.06 4.11 6.13
CA ARG A 375 15.48 3.79 5.91
C ARG A 375 15.77 3.68 4.43
N GLY A 376 16.88 4.26 4.00
CA GLY A 376 17.45 4.01 2.68
C GLY A 376 18.40 2.82 2.73
N ALA A 377 18.39 2.02 1.68
CA ALA A 377 19.24 0.86 1.51
C ALA A 377 20.00 0.92 0.18
N ALA A 378 21.20 0.38 0.17
CA ALA A 378 21.99 0.21 -1.03
C ALA A 378 22.37 -1.25 -1.26
N VAL A 379 22.54 -1.62 -2.51
CA VAL A 379 23.11 -2.92 -2.88
C VAL A 379 24.61 -2.76 -3.04
N ARG A 380 25.37 -3.52 -2.22
CA ARG A 380 26.84 -3.54 -2.19
C ARG A 380 27.35 -4.96 -2.03
N ASP A 381 28.32 -5.33 -2.84
CA ASP A 381 28.96 -6.66 -2.80
C ASP A 381 27.91 -7.81 -2.85
N GLY A 382 26.87 -7.60 -3.68
CA GLY A 382 25.78 -8.56 -3.84
C GLY A 382 24.85 -8.70 -2.63
N LYS A 383 24.86 -7.73 -1.70
CA LYS A 383 24.02 -7.71 -0.50
C LYS A 383 23.31 -6.37 -0.34
N ILE A 384 22.21 -6.38 0.40
CA ILE A 384 21.50 -5.17 0.76
C ILE A 384 21.97 -4.66 2.13
N GLU A 385 22.26 -3.36 2.21
CA GLU A 385 22.71 -2.70 3.44
C GLU A 385 21.87 -1.46 3.72
N ALA A 386 21.46 -1.26 4.97
CA ALA A 386 20.88 0.01 5.40
C ALA A 386 21.98 1.06 5.45
N VAL A 387 21.85 2.14 4.68
CA VAL A 387 22.91 3.16 4.55
C VAL A 387 22.51 4.51 5.13
N MET A 388 21.24 4.75 5.38
CA MET A 388 20.76 6.01 5.95
C MET A 388 19.38 5.89 6.59
N THR A 389 19.07 6.88 7.44
CA THR A 389 17.71 7.13 7.94
C THR A 389 17.18 8.40 7.30
N VAL A 390 15.95 8.34 6.79
CA VAL A 390 15.26 9.44 6.12
C VAL A 390 14.02 9.79 6.93
N ALA A 391 14.02 10.99 7.51
CA ALA A 391 12.86 11.52 8.23
C ALA A 391 11.94 12.28 7.28
N ASN A 392 10.65 12.03 7.38
CA ASN A 392 9.63 12.88 6.78
C ASN A 392 9.57 14.18 7.59
N LYS A 393 9.75 15.31 6.92
CA LYS A 393 9.72 16.64 7.53
C LYS A 393 8.33 17.23 7.39
#